data_288cf3d07b42d9a9355309e82a177f09
#
_entry.id   288cf3d07b42d9a9355309e82a177f09
#
_cell.length_a   1.000
_cell.length_b   1.000
_cell.length_c   1.000
_cell.angle_alpha   90.00
_cell.angle_beta   90.00
_cell.angle_gamma   90.00
#
_symmetry.space_group_name_H-M   'P 1'
#
loop_
_entity.id
_entity.type
_entity.pdbx_description
1 polymer ?
#
loop_
_entity_poly.entity_id
_entity_poly.type
_entity_poly.pdbx_seq_one_letter_code
_entity_poly.pdbx_strand_id
1 'polypeptide(L)'
;MIQDSLKNRKHVVEYCKIGMNNNYDYEEIIPTEQQVVEILKVGYSLASSKQNAFPYKVAVLGTDYKRSEHLQKLCEDKKIDKDGDLPSGATYVPNPNLYHLGTAAWTLIITPRMAAPNKYQAIQLDKHGNHWEYDTVEKQEFCKQAFAVEVGILATTITGAAMDQGWNCAYNVCFPKKIEKYKDFPYVDYAPYLIITLGKALKFKKDVFKPESIAADTRPGFDEIFTLVDKDKK
;
A
#
# COMPACT_ATOMS: atom_id res chain seq x y z
N MET A 1 -16.02 -14.56 1.28
CA MET A 1 -15.49 -14.34 -0.12
C MET A 1 -14.99 -12.91 -0.25
N ILE A 2 -13.90 -12.69 -1.00
CA ILE A 2 -13.25 -11.35 -1.17
C ILE A 2 -14.25 -10.23 -1.50
N GLN A 3 -15.26 -10.52 -2.33
CA GLN A 3 -16.26 -9.52 -2.73
C GLN A 3 -17.08 -8.99 -1.54
N ASP A 4 -17.46 -9.86 -0.61
CA ASP A 4 -18.26 -9.44 0.54
C ASP A 4 -17.38 -8.66 1.54
N SER A 5 -16.13 -9.07 1.70
CA SER A 5 -15.16 -8.37 2.53
C SER A 5 -14.88 -6.96 2.00
N LEU A 6 -14.67 -6.80 0.70
CA LEU A 6 -14.40 -5.49 0.10
C LEU A 6 -15.57 -4.50 0.19
N LYS A 7 -16.83 -4.96 0.17
CA LYS A 7 -18.00 -4.09 0.39
C LYS A 7 -17.99 -3.43 1.77
N ASN A 8 -17.43 -4.10 2.77
CA ASN A 8 -17.38 -3.64 4.15
C ASN A 8 -16.09 -2.88 4.47
N ARG A 9 -15.21 -2.65 3.49
CA ARG A 9 -13.95 -1.95 3.69
C ARG A 9 -14.19 -0.53 4.19
N LYS A 10 -13.54 -0.20 5.32
CA LYS A 10 -13.52 1.15 5.90
C LYS A 10 -12.12 1.69 5.90
N HIS A 11 -11.99 3.01 5.78
CA HIS A 11 -10.69 3.65 5.86
C HIS A 11 -10.18 3.66 7.30
N VAL A 12 -9.11 2.92 7.55
CA VAL A 12 -8.46 2.85 8.88
C VAL A 12 -7.62 4.10 9.10
N VAL A 13 -7.76 4.68 10.29
CA VAL A 13 -6.95 5.83 10.74
C VAL A 13 -5.91 5.38 11.76
N GLU A 14 -6.27 4.44 12.62
CA GLU A 14 -5.42 3.98 13.70
C GLU A 14 -5.63 2.49 13.94
N TYR A 15 -4.55 1.75 14.18
CA TYR A 15 -4.59 0.33 14.56
C TYR A 15 -4.44 0.14 16.07
N CYS A 16 -4.91 -1.00 16.56
CA CYS A 16 -4.58 -1.45 17.88
C CYS A 16 -3.08 -1.68 18.01
N LYS A 17 -2.49 -1.18 19.08
CA LYS A 17 -1.05 -1.24 19.35
C LYS A 17 -0.82 -1.89 20.71
N ILE A 18 0.24 -2.69 20.85
CA ILE A 18 0.65 -3.27 22.14
C ILE A 18 0.91 -2.13 23.14
N GLY A 19 0.44 -2.32 24.38
CA GLY A 19 0.61 -1.32 25.45
C GLY A 19 -0.42 -0.18 25.45
N MET A 20 -1.32 -0.11 24.50
CA MET A 20 -2.55 0.67 24.68
C MET A 20 -3.43 -0.06 25.71
N ASN A 21 -4.11 0.67 26.59
CA ASN A 21 -5.05 0.14 27.59
C ASN A 21 -6.28 -0.52 26.95
N ASN A 22 -6.06 -1.48 26.10
CA ASN A 22 -7.07 -2.25 25.39
C ASN A 22 -7.06 -3.65 26.01
N ASN A 23 -8.21 -4.14 26.40
CA ASN A 23 -8.40 -5.52 26.89
C ASN A 23 -8.28 -6.58 25.78
N TYR A 24 -7.41 -6.36 24.79
CA TYR A 24 -7.18 -7.30 23.70
C TYR A 24 -5.91 -8.11 23.96
N ASP A 25 -5.98 -9.41 23.73
CA ASP A 25 -4.83 -10.28 23.68
C ASP A 25 -3.95 -9.96 22.46
N TYR A 26 -2.65 -10.19 22.56
CA TYR A 26 -1.69 -9.92 21.49
C TYR A 26 -2.11 -10.54 20.15
N GLU A 27 -2.56 -11.79 20.18
CA GLU A 27 -2.97 -12.56 18.99
C GLU A 27 -4.24 -12.02 18.34
N GLU A 28 -5.06 -11.27 19.10
CA GLU A 28 -6.28 -10.63 18.55
C GLU A 28 -6.00 -9.35 17.79
N ILE A 29 -4.87 -8.68 18.05
CA ILE A 29 -4.57 -7.36 17.49
C ILE A 29 -3.43 -7.37 16.46
N ILE A 30 -2.59 -8.39 16.49
CA ILE A 30 -1.43 -8.51 15.60
C ILE A 30 -1.50 -9.82 14.82
N PRO A 31 -1.62 -9.78 13.49
CA PRO A 31 -1.53 -10.99 12.68
C PRO A 31 -0.15 -11.63 12.84
N THR A 32 -0.12 -12.94 12.99
CA THR A 32 1.12 -13.70 13.03
C THR A 32 1.82 -13.64 11.67
N GLU A 33 3.13 -13.89 11.65
CA GLU A 33 3.89 -13.97 10.42
C GLU A 33 3.28 -14.97 9.44
N GLN A 34 2.84 -16.14 9.92
CA GLN A 34 2.19 -17.15 9.10
C GLN A 34 0.91 -16.63 8.44
N GLN A 35 0.06 -15.94 9.19
CA GLN A 35 -1.17 -15.33 8.65
C GLN A 35 -0.85 -14.28 7.58
N VAL A 36 0.17 -13.45 7.82
CA VAL A 36 0.61 -12.46 6.83
C VAL A 36 1.14 -13.14 5.57
N VAL A 37 1.96 -14.19 5.70
CA VAL A 37 2.44 -14.97 4.56
C VAL A 37 1.29 -15.59 3.76
N GLU A 38 0.26 -16.12 4.43
CA GLU A 38 -0.94 -16.66 3.78
C GLU A 38 -1.72 -15.58 3.03
N ILE A 39 -1.94 -14.41 3.66
CA ILE A 39 -2.56 -13.24 3.01
C ILE A 39 -1.80 -12.84 1.74
N LEU A 40 -0.47 -12.76 1.84
CA LEU A 40 0.37 -12.37 0.72
C LEU A 40 0.37 -13.41 -0.42
N LYS A 41 0.38 -14.70 -0.08
CA LYS A 41 0.26 -15.78 -1.08
C LYS A 41 -1.07 -15.73 -1.82
N VAL A 42 -2.17 -15.56 -1.11
CA VAL A 42 -3.51 -15.40 -1.71
C VAL A 42 -3.56 -14.15 -2.57
N GLY A 43 -3.13 -13.01 -2.03
CA GLY A 43 -3.09 -11.76 -2.77
C GLY A 43 -2.25 -11.84 -4.06
N TYR A 44 -1.07 -12.45 -3.99
CA TYR A 44 -0.21 -12.67 -5.14
C TYR A 44 -0.81 -13.63 -6.17
N SER A 45 -1.45 -14.72 -5.73
CA SER A 45 -2.05 -15.70 -6.65
C SER A 45 -3.24 -15.14 -7.44
N LEU A 46 -3.93 -14.13 -6.88
CA LEU A 46 -5.04 -13.45 -7.51
C LEU A 46 -4.61 -12.22 -8.32
N ALA A 47 -3.42 -11.70 -8.07
CA ALA A 47 -2.89 -10.56 -8.81
C ALA A 47 -2.46 -10.97 -10.21
N SER A 48 -3.00 -10.28 -11.22
CA SER A 48 -2.54 -10.45 -12.60
C SER A 48 -1.42 -9.47 -12.92
N SER A 49 -0.48 -9.89 -13.76
CA SER A 49 0.58 -9.03 -14.27
C SER A 49 0.72 -9.20 -15.78
N LYS A 50 0.88 -8.08 -16.51
CA LYS A 50 1.11 -8.11 -17.96
C LYS A 50 2.37 -8.92 -18.28
N GLN A 51 2.24 -9.90 -19.16
CA GLN A 51 3.33 -10.78 -19.55
C GLN A 51 4.01 -11.51 -18.36
N ASN A 52 3.31 -11.64 -17.24
CA ASN A 52 3.84 -12.24 -16.02
C ASN A 52 5.10 -11.53 -15.49
N ALA A 53 5.17 -10.22 -15.68
CA ALA A 53 6.38 -9.43 -15.39
C ALA A 53 6.55 -9.12 -13.89
N PHE A 54 5.46 -8.86 -13.17
CA PHE A 54 5.47 -8.47 -11.76
C PHE A 54 6.54 -7.40 -11.49
N PRO A 55 6.33 -6.15 -11.97
CA PRO A 55 7.35 -5.10 -11.98
C PRO A 55 7.57 -4.45 -10.62
N TYR A 56 7.14 -5.08 -9.57
CA TYR A 56 7.22 -4.60 -8.20
C TYR A 56 7.89 -5.60 -7.27
N LYS A 57 8.48 -5.07 -6.22
CA LYS A 57 9.01 -5.78 -5.05
C LYS A 57 8.28 -5.27 -3.82
N VAL A 58 8.01 -6.13 -2.86
CA VAL A 58 7.35 -5.77 -1.61
C VAL A 58 8.29 -6.06 -0.45
N ALA A 59 8.71 -5.02 0.27
CA ALA A 59 9.34 -5.17 1.56
C ALA A 59 8.25 -5.32 2.62
N VAL A 60 8.25 -6.45 3.34
CA VAL A 60 7.29 -6.77 4.39
C VAL A 60 7.96 -6.56 5.73
N LEU A 61 7.53 -5.54 6.45
CA LEU A 61 8.10 -5.13 7.72
C LEU A 61 7.15 -5.53 8.85
N GLY A 62 7.65 -6.35 9.77
CA GLY A 62 6.91 -6.75 10.98
C GLY A 62 6.87 -5.67 12.03
N THR A 63 6.32 -6.01 13.17
CA THR A 63 6.06 -5.10 14.28
C THR A 63 7.35 -4.51 14.84
N ASP A 64 7.64 -3.30 14.44
CA ASP A 64 8.66 -2.43 15.01
C ASP A 64 8.08 -1.02 15.07
N TYR A 65 7.50 -0.66 16.21
CA TYR A 65 6.81 0.62 16.35
C TYR A 65 7.72 1.83 16.19
N LYS A 66 9.00 1.74 16.54
CA LYS A 66 9.95 2.84 16.30
C LYS A 66 10.13 3.09 14.81
N ARG A 67 10.27 2.02 14.03
CA ARG A 67 10.36 2.10 12.56
C ARG A 67 9.04 2.61 11.96
N SER A 68 7.91 2.13 12.46
CA SER A 68 6.59 2.58 12.02
C SER A 68 6.37 4.07 12.29
N GLU A 69 6.72 4.54 13.48
CA GLU A 69 6.67 5.95 13.86
C GLU A 69 7.63 6.81 13.01
N HIS A 70 8.83 6.31 12.70
CA HIS A 70 9.75 6.96 11.78
C HIS A 70 9.13 7.09 10.38
N LEU A 71 8.53 6.01 9.86
CA LEU A 71 7.84 6.05 8.57
C LEU A 71 6.69 7.05 8.55
N GLN A 72 5.90 7.10 9.63
CA GLN A 72 4.83 8.09 9.78
C GLN A 72 5.39 9.52 9.69
N LYS A 73 6.42 9.84 10.47
CA LYS A 73 7.07 11.16 10.45
C LYS A 73 7.60 11.52 9.07
N LEU A 74 8.27 10.59 8.38
CA LEU A 74 8.75 10.81 7.01
C LEU A 74 7.62 11.13 6.02
N CYS A 75 6.45 10.53 6.21
CA CYS A 75 5.30 10.80 5.35
C CYS A 75 4.59 12.12 5.68
N GLU A 76 4.62 12.54 6.93
CA GLU A 76 3.97 13.77 7.41
C GLU A 76 4.78 15.01 7.11
N ASP A 77 6.07 14.97 7.36
CA ASP A 77 6.96 16.13 7.20
C ASP A 77 8.11 15.82 6.24
N LYS A 78 8.05 16.44 5.07
CA LYS A 78 9.10 16.34 4.05
C LYS A 78 10.43 16.95 4.50
N LYS A 79 10.46 17.73 5.60
CA LYS A 79 11.66 18.33 6.17
C LYS A 79 12.39 17.39 7.13
N ILE A 80 11.70 16.33 7.61
CA ILE A 80 12.34 15.33 8.47
C ILE A 80 13.49 14.68 7.69
N ASP A 81 14.64 14.58 8.34
CA ASP A 81 15.81 13.96 7.75
C ASP A 81 15.73 12.42 7.74
N LYS A 82 16.79 11.76 7.28
CA LYS A 82 16.88 10.31 7.22
C LYS A 82 16.87 9.63 8.60
N ASP A 83 17.28 10.34 9.63
CA ASP A 83 17.37 9.82 11.00
C ASP A 83 16.07 10.06 11.79
N GLY A 84 15.08 10.70 11.15
CA GLY A 84 13.75 10.98 11.73
C GLY A 84 13.73 12.25 12.57
N ASP A 85 14.77 13.09 12.45
CA ASP A 85 14.89 14.33 13.21
C ASP A 85 14.29 15.52 12.46
N LEU A 86 13.68 16.43 13.21
CA LEU A 86 13.23 17.72 12.70
C LEU A 86 14.37 18.73 12.71
N PRO A 87 14.33 19.71 11.79
CA PRO A 87 15.22 20.86 11.89
C PRO A 87 15.14 21.52 13.28
N SER A 88 16.26 22.04 13.76
CA SER A 88 16.34 22.69 15.08
C SER A 88 15.24 23.77 15.22
N GLY A 89 14.48 23.70 16.32
CA GLY A 89 13.37 24.61 16.62
C GLY A 89 12.04 24.28 15.95
N ALA A 90 11.95 23.23 15.13
CA ALA A 90 10.68 22.80 14.59
C ALA A 90 9.90 21.92 15.58
N THR A 91 8.58 22.08 15.60
CA THR A 91 7.68 21.26 16.41
C THR A 91 6.96 20.26 15.50
N TYR A 92 7.02 18.99 15.85
CA TYR A 92 6.29 17.95 15.16
C TYR A 92 4.81 17.95 15.58
N VAL A 93 3.92 18.11 14.62
CA VAL A 93 2.47 17.98 14.81
C VAL A 93 1.96 16.79 14.02
N PRO A 94 1.58 15.70 14.71
CA PRO A 94 1.13 14.48 14.02
C PRO A 94 -0.13 14.73 13.18
N ASN A 95 -0.15 14.16 11.96
CA ASN A 95 -1.32 14.19 11.09
C ASN A 95 -2.22 12.98 11.35
N PRO A 96 -3.45 13.17 11.87
CA PRO A 96 -4.35 12.06 12.17
C PRO A 96 -4.65 11.14 10.97
N ASN A 97 -4.58 11.65 9.74
CA ASN A 97 -4.79 10.85 8.54
C ASN A 97 -3.69 9.79 8.31
N LEU A 98 -2.54 9.92 8.98
CA LEU A 98 -1.37 9.06 8.81
C LEU A 98 -1.04 8.23 10.05
N TYR A 99 -1.85 8.29 11.11
CA TYR A 99 -1.65 7.49 12.33
C TYR A 99 -1.59 5.98 12.04
N HIS A 100 -2.28 5.52 11.01
CA HIS A 100 -2.22 4.13 10.60
C HIS A 100 -0.79 3.65 10.26
N LEU A 101 0.11 4.55 9.82
CA LEU A 101 1.52 4.22 9.56
C LEU A 101 2.29 3.92 10.84
N GLY A 102 2.11 4.75 11.88
CA GLY A 102 2.84 4.62 13.15
C GLY A 102 2.29 3.56 14.09
N THR A 103 1.07 3.07 13.84
CA THR A 103 0.39 2.09 14.70
C THR A 103 0.21 0.72 14.04
N ALA A 104 0.62 0.56 12.79
CA ALA A 104 0.46 -0.69 12.06
C ALA A 104 1.24 -1.85 12.70
N ALA A 105 0.63 -3.02 12.73
CA ALA A 105 1.29 -4.25 13.10
C ALA A 105 2.28 -4.71 12.02
N TRP A 106 1.89 -4.54 10.76
CA TRP A 106 2.70 -4.87 9.60
C TRP A 106 2.63 -3.75 8.56
N THR A 107 3.75 -3.53 7.87
CA THR A 107 3.85 -2.53 6.81
C THR A 107 4.45 -3.16 5.57
N LEU A 108 3.77 -3.00 4.44
CA LEU A 108 4.21 -3.45 3.13
C LEU A 108 4.62 -2.23 2.31
N ILE A 109 5.89 -2.13 1.96
CA ILE A 109 6.42 -1.05 1.12
C ILE A 109 6.62 -1.62 -0.29
N ILE A 110 5.81 -1.17 -1.24
CA ILE A 110 5.84 -1.63 -2.61
C ILE A 110 6.72 -0.69 -3.42
N THR A 111 7.80 -1.23 -3.97
CA THR A 111 8.81 -0.51 -4.76
C THR A 111 8.93 -1.09 -6.16
N PRO A 112 9.58 -0.39 -7.10
CA PRO A 112 9.98 -0.98 -8.36
C PRO A 112 10.83 -2.24 -8.17
N ARG A 113 10.65 -3.23 -9.04
CA ARG A 113 11.53 -4.39 -9.15
C ARG A 113 12.34 -4.30 -10.44
N MET A 114 13.64 -4.10 -10.32
CA MET A 114 14.56 -4.20 -11.45
C MET A 114 14.83 -5.68 -11.75
N ALA A 115 14.43 -6.14 -12.92
CA ALA A 115 14.60 -7.54 -13.32
C ALA A 115 14.82 -7.64 -14.83
N ALA A 116 15.65 -8.57 -15.22
CA ALA A 116 15.78 -8.96 -16.62
C ALA A 116 14.44 -9.48 -17.16
N PRO A 117 14.20 -9.35 -18.47
CA PRO A 117 13.03 -9.93 -19.13
C PRO A 117 12.89 -11.43 -18.82
N ASN A 118 11.67 -11.87 -18.53
CA ASN A 118 11.40 -13.31 -18.41
C ASN A 118 11.44 -13.98 -19.79
N LYS A 119 11.40 -15.33 -19.82
CA LYS A 119 11.51 -16.09 -21.08
C LYS A 119 10.49 -15.66 -22.14
N TYR A 120 9.26 -15.35 -21.75
CA TYR A 120 8.22 -14.88 -22.67
C TYR A 120 8.56 -13.49 -23.21
N GLN A 121 8.95 -12.58 -22.35
CA GLN A 121 9.34 -11.21 -22.71
C GLN A 121 10.55 -11.21 -23.67
N ALA A 122 11.55 -12.05 -23.40
CA ALA A 122 12.72 -12.22 -24.28
C ALA A 122 12.31 -12.67 -25.69
N ILE A 123 11.44 -13.69 -25.80
CA ILE A 123 10.91 -14.15 -27.09
C ILE A 123 10.15 -13.05 -27.82
N GLN A 124 9.38 -12.24 -27.11
CA GLN A 124 8.63 -11.14 -27.72
C GLN A 124 9.54 -9.99 -28.13
N LEU A 125 10.59 -9.72 -27.35
CA LEU A 125 11.61 -8.72 -27.67
C LEU A 125 12.30 -9.08 -29.01
N ASP A 126 12.72 -10.34 -29.16
CA ASP A 126 13.36 -10.85 -30.39
C ASP A 126 12.44 -10.75 -31.61
N LYS A 127 11.14 -10.96 -31.45
CA LYS A 127 10.18 -10.96 -32.56
C LYS A 127 9.71 -9.56 -32.97
N HIS A 128 9.56 -8.65 -32.03
CA HIS A 128 8.83 -7.40 -32.21
C HIS A 128 9.63 -6.14 -31.85
N GLY A 129 10.85 -6.31 -31.35
CA GLY A 129 11.82 -5.22 -31.14
C GLY A 129 11.51 -4.24 -30.02
N ASN A 130 10.35 -4.33 -29.36
CA ASN A 130 9.97 -3.36 -28.35
C ASN A 130 9.06 -3.96 -27.29
N HIS A 131 9.59 -4.22 -26.11
CA HIS A 131 8.85 -4.76 -25.00
C HIS A 131 9.14 -4.06 -23.70
N TRP A 132 8.22 -4.29 -22.76
CA TRP A 132 8.23 -3.85 -21.39
C TRP A 132 9.42 -4.47 -20.66
N GLU A 133 10.53 -3.78 -20.66
CA GLU A 133 11.69 -4.13 -19.89
C GLU A 133 11.69 -3.36 -18.57
N TYR A 134 12.05 -4.03 -17.49
CA TYR A 134 12.06 -3.47 -16.14
C TYR A 134 13.45 -3.50 -15.52
N ASP A 135 14.48 -3.53 -16.35
CA ASP A 135 15.85 -3.69 -15.94
C ASP A 135 16.60 -2.36 -15.75
N THR A 136 16.00 -1.24 -16.18
CA THR A 136 16.52 0.11 -15.93
C THR A 136 15.46 1.07 -15.42
N VAL A 137 15.90 2.16 -14.76
CA VAL A 137 14.99 3.20 -14.24
C VAL A 137 14.25 3.90 -15.36
N GLU A 138 14.93 4.19 -16.48
CA GLU A 138 14.35 4.87 -17.64
C GLU A 138 13.23 4.04 -18.27
N LYS A 139 13.44 2.74 -18.41
CA LYS A 139 12.43 1.82 -18.93
C LYS A 139 11.23 1.71 -18.00
N GLN A 140 11.45 1.72 -16.69
CA GLN A 140 10.37 1.73 -15.71
C GLN A 140 9.57 3.02 -15.71
N GLU A 141 10.21 4.17 -15.85
CA GLU A 141 9.50 5.45 -15.96
C GLU A 141 8.56 5.47 -17.18
N PHE A 142 9.00 4.91 -18.30
CA PHE A 142 8.16 4.75 -19.50
C PHE A 142 6.91 3.87 -19.22
N CYS A 143 7.06 2.86 -18.37
CA CYS A 143 6.02 1.92 -18.04
C CYS A 143 5.18 2.31 -16.80
N LYS A 144 5.38 3.50 -16.25
CA LYS A 144 4.84 3.94 -14.95
C LYS A 144 3.32 3.77 -14.79
N GLN A 145 2.55 4.04 -15.83
CA GLN A 145 1.09 3.87 -15.78
C GLN A 145 0.69 2.40 -15.64
N ALA A 146 1.34 1.50 -16.36
CA ALA A 146 1.07 0.07 -16.25
C ALA A 146 1.47 -0.45 -14.86
N PHE A 147 2.55 0.05 -14.28
CA PHE A 147 2.95 -0.31 -12.90
C PHE A 147 1.92 0.13 -11.89
N ALA A 148 1.39 1.34 -12.01
CA ALA A 148 0.35 1.84 -11.13
C ALA A 148 -0.89 0.93 -11.15
N VAL A 149 -1.30 0.46 -12.32
CA VAL A 149 -2.41 -0.49 -12.47
C VAL A 149 -2.09 -1.83 -11.79
N GLU A 150 -0.93 -2.40 -12.04
CA GLU A 150 -0.53 -3.69 -11.46
C GLU A 150 -0.36 -3.62 -9.93
N VAL A 151 0.21 -2.53 -9.42
CA VAL A 151 0.30 -2.27 -7.97
C VAL A 151 -1.09 -2.12 -7.36
N GLY A 152 -2.02 -1.46 -8.05
CA GLY A 152 -3.42 -1.34 -7.62
C GLY A 152 -4.14 -2.69 -7.55
N ILE A 153 -3.91 -3.56 -8.54
CA ILE A 153 -4.45 -4.94 -8.54
C ILE A 153 -3.89 -5.71 -7.34
N LEU A 154 -2.57 -5.73 -7.15
CA LEU A 154 -1.94 -6.41 -6.02
C LEU A 154 -2.47 -5.89 -4.68
N ALA A 155 -2.54 -4.57 -4.52
CA ALA A 155 -3.04 -3.95 -3.29
C ALA A 155 -4.48 -4.36 -2.98
N THR A 156 -5.34 -4.41 -3.99
CA THR A 156 -6.74 -4.83 -3.84
C THR A 156 -6.86 -6.30 -3.45
N THR A 157 -6.10 -7.18 -4.09
CA THR A 157 -6.12 -8.63 -3.79
C THR A 157 -5.56 -8.93 -2.40
N ILE A 158 -4.46 -8.27 -1.99
CA ILE A 158 -3.93 -8.39 -0.61
C ILE A 158 -4.96 -7.90 0.41
N THR A 159 -5.60 -6.77 0.14
CA THR A 159 -6.63 -6.22 1.06
C THR A 159 -7.81 -7.17 1.19
N GLY A 160 -8.30 -7.72 0.08
CA GLY A 160 -9.37 -8.71 0.12
C GLY A 160 -9.01 -9.93 0.95
N ALA A 161 -7.81 -10.50 0.73
CA ALA A 161 -7.31 -11.64 1.47
C ALA A 161 -7.14 -11.35 2.97
N ALA A 162 -6.67 -10.14 3.32
CA ALA A 162 -6.55 -9.71 4.72
C ALA A 162 -7.91 -9.60 5.41
N MET A 163 -8.89 -8.95 4.72
CA MET A 163 -10.22 -8.77 5.26
C MET A 163 -10.98 -10.09 5.41
N ASP A 164 -10.77 -11.05 4.54
CA ASP A 164 -11.34 -12.41 4.65
C ASP A 164 -10.84 -13.13 5.92
N GLN A 165 -9.64 -12.78 6.41
CA GLN A 165 -9.10 -13.27 7.68
C GLN A 165 -9.41 -12.35 8.88
N GLY A 166 -10.25 -11.33 8.70
CA GLY A 166 -10.66 -10.40 9.78
C GLY A 166 -9.68 -9.26 10.06
N TRP A 167 -8.65 -9.06 9.22
CA TRP A 167 -7.68 -7.99 9.34
C TRP A 167 -8.07 -6.77 8.49
N ASN A 168 -7.52 -5.62 8.83
CA ASN A 168 -7.79 -4.37 8.13
C ASN A 168 -6.53 -3.85 7.45
N CYS A 169 -6.71 -3.18 6.29
CA CYS A 169 -5.64 -2.53 5.55
C CYS A 169 -5.93 -1.05 5.33
N ALA A 170 -4.87 -0.23 5.34
CA ALA A 170 -4.92 1.13 4.85
C ALA A 170 -3.81 1.37 3.82
N TYR A 171 -4.02 2.37 2.94
CA TYR A 171 -3.10 2.74 1.88
C TYR A 171 -2.54 4.12 2.12
N ASN A 172 -1.24 4.29 1.83
CA ASN A 172 -0.62 5.59 1.79
C ASN A 172 0.13 5.79 0.47
N VAL A 173 -0.14 6.93 -0.18
CA VAL A 173 0.56 7.41 -1.38
C VAL A 173 1.30 8.72 -1.12
N CYS A 174 1.17 9.26 0.10
CA CYS A 174 1.82 10.48 0.55
C CYS A 174 3.15 10.13 1.25
N PHE A 175 4.23 10.02 0.49
CA PHE A 175 5.55 9.69 1.00
C PHE A 175 6.64 10.42 0.21
N PRO A 176 7.86 10.61 0.80
CA PRO A 176 9.00 11.18 0.10
C PRO A 176 9.39 10.36 -1.12
N LYS A 177 9.78 11.03 -2.21
CA LYS A 177 10.23 10.36 -3.45
C LYS A 177 11.74 10.12 -3.50
N LYS A 178 12.49 10.63 -2.53
CA LYS A 178 13.95 10.48 -2.44
C LYS A 178 14.30 9.19 -1.72
N ILE A 179 15.04 8.31 -2.38
CA ILE A 179 15.43 7.00 -1.84
C ILE A 179 16.27 7.11 -0.58
N GLU A 180 17.05 8.17 -0.44
CA GLU A 180 17.92 8.41 0.72
C GLU A 180 17.13 8.48 2.04
N LYS A 181 15.83 8.81 1.96
CA LYS A 181 14.93 8.83 3.11
C LYS A 181 14.55 7.44 3.64
N TYR A 182 14.87 6.39 2.91
CA TYR A 182 14.48 5.00 3.23
C TYR A 182 15.66 4.13 3.62
N LYS A 183 16.83 4.70 3.91
CA LYS A 183 18.06 3.93 4.25
C LYS A 183 17.87 3.00 5.44
N ASP A 184 17.02 3.38 6.38
CA ASP A 184 16.74 2.58 7.59
C ASP A 184 15.65 1.52 7.39
N PHE A 185 15.10 1.44 6.18
CA PHE A 185 14.09 0.45 5.83
C PHE A 185 14.73 -0.67 5.01
N PRO A 186 14.87 -1.89 5.58
CA PRO A 186 15.52 -2.98 4.89
C PRO A 186 14.75 -3.37 3.63
N TYR A 187 15.49 -3.72 2.58
CA TYR A 187 14.94 -4.15 1.27
C TYR A 187 14.15 -3.09 0.50
N VAL A 188 14.22 -1.81 0.91
CA VAL A 188 13.65 -0.67 0.19
C VAL A 188 14.75 -0.03 -0.65
N ASP A 189 14.93 -0.51 -1.87
CA ASP A 189 16.02 -0.09 -2.76
C ASP A 189 15.63 1.10 -3.66
N TYR A 190 14.33 1.41 -3.73
CA TYR A 190 13.76 2.47 -4.57
C TYR A 190 12.63 3.20 -3.84
N ALA A 191 12.31 4.42 -4.30
CA ALA A 191 11.16 5.15 -3.79
C ALA A 191 9.87 4.33 -3.95
N PRO A 192 9.00 4.29 -2.93
CA PRO A 192 7.78 3.50 -2.98
C PRO A 192 6.81 3.93 -4.08
N TYR A 193 6.02 3.00 -4.57
CA TYR A 193 4.79 3.26 -5.32
C TYR A 193 3.58 3.36 -4.39
N LEU A 194 3.54 2.49 -3.40
CA LEU A 194 2.44 2.40 -2.44
C LEU A 194 2.97 1.83 -1.13
N ILE A 195 2.42 2.30 -0.03
CA ILE A 195 2.60 1.69 1.29
C ILE A 195 1.24 1.15 1.74
N ILE A 196 1.22 -0.12 2.14
CA ILE A 196 0.04 -0.76 2.73
C ILE A 196 0.35 -1.06 4.18
N THR A 197 -0.55 -0.71 5.07
CA THR A 197 -0.48 -1.07 6.49
C THR A 197 -1.54 -2.13 6.81
N LEU A 198 -1.23 -3.03 7.73
CA LEU A 198 -2.04 -4.18 8.10
C LEU A 198 -2.10 -4.34 9.62
N GLY A 199 -3.28 -4.64 10.15
CA GLY A 199 -3.50 -4.90 11.56
C GLY A 199 -4.99 -4.88 11.94
N LYS A 200 -5.27 -4.90 13.25
CA LYS A 200 -6.62 -4.72 13.78
C LYS A 200 -6.94 -3.24 13.89
N ALA A 201 -7.97 -2.78 13.22
CA ALA A 201 -8.37 -1.37 13.28
C ALA A 201 -8.88 -0.99 14.69
N LEU A 202 -8.38 0.11 15.23
CA LEU A 202 -8.86 0.75 16.45
C LEU A 202 -9.87 1.85 16.11
N LYS A 203 -9.53 2.69 15.12
CA LYS A 203 -10.38 3.79 14.66
C LYS A 203 -10.49 3.84 13.16
N PHE A 204 -11.67 4.13 12.66
CA PHE A 204 -11.91 4.42 11.26
C PHE A 204 -12.06 5.93 11.04
N LYS A 205 -11.91 6.37 9.79
CA LYS A 205 -11.96 7.79 9.43
C LYS A 205 -13.24 8.47 9.90
N LYS A 206 -14.38 7.81 9.79
CA LYS A 206 -15.69 8.31 10.26
C LYS A 206 -15.77 8.53 11.76
N ASP A 207 -14.90 7.88 12.56
CA ASP A 207 -14.91 7.98 14.02
C ASP A 207 -14.05 9.16 14.52
N VAL A 208 -13.21 9.71 13.64
CA VAL A 208 -12.24 10.77 13.98
C VAL A 208 -12.57 12.10 13.33
N PHE A 209 -13.14 12.09 12.14
CA PHE A 209 -13.41 13.28 11.35
C PHE A 209 -14.90 13.55 11.24
N LYS A 210 -15.26 14.83 11.17
CA LYS A 210 -16.64 15.23 10.89
C LYS A 210 -17.07 14.75 9.50
N PRO A 211 -18.36 14.41 9.31
CA PRO A 211 -18.85 13.90 8.02
C PRO A 211 -18.46 14.80 6.84
N GLU A 212 -18.59 16.10 6.97
CA GLU A 212 -18.28 17.09 5.94
C GLU A 212 -16.81 17.14 5.53
N SER A 213 -15.91 16.58 6.34
CA SER A 213 -14.48 16.48 6.04
C SER A 213 -14.06 15.12 5.45
N ILE A 214 -15.01 14.20 5.26
CA ILE A 214 -14.76 12.85 4.73
C ILE A 214 -15.12 12.81 3.26
N ALA A 215 -14.10 12.74 2.40
CA ALA A 215 -14.29 12.68 0.94
C ALA A 215 -15.19 11.52 0.47
N ALA A 216 -15.42 10.50 1.29
CA ALA A 216 -16.31 9.39 0.95
C ALA A 216 -17.76 9.81 0.70
N ASP A 217 -18.21 10.91 1.35
CA ASP A 217 -19.57 11.42 1.20
C ASP A 217 -19.75 12.22 -0.10
N THR A 218 -18.65 12.49 -0.81
CA THR A 218 -18.62 13.17 -2.11
C THR A 218 -18.34 12.20 -3.28
N ARG A 219 -18.57 10.90 -3.08
CA ARG A 219 -18.38 9.93 -4.18
C ARG A 219 -19.35 10.24 -5.31
N PRO A 220 -18.86 10.36 -6.56
CA PRO A 220 -19.72 10.50 -7.73
C PRO A 220 -20.75 9.36 -7.82
N GLY A 221 -21.91 9.68 -8.34
CA GLY A 221 -22.95 8.67 -8.60
C GLY A 221 -22.49 7.62 -9.61
N PHE A 222 -23.16 6.46 -9.61
CA PHE A 222 -22.84 5.39 -10.56
C PHE A 222 -22.87 5.90 -12.01
N ASP A 223 -23.91 6.66 -12.37
CA ASP A 223 -24.15 7.16 -13.74
C ASP A 223 -23.16 8.25 -14.17
N GLU A 224 -22.47 8.91 -13.22
CA GLU A 224 -21.38 9.84 -13.53
C GLU A 224 -20.10 9.12 -13.94
N ILE A 225 -19.91 7.89 -13.46
CA ILE A 225 -18.68 7.09 -13.70
C ILE A 225 -18.89 6.07 -14.80
N PHE A 226 -20.09 5.48 -14.90
CA PHE A 226 -20.37 4.38 -15.81
C PHE A 226 -21.42 4.79 -16.83
N THR A 227 -21.08 4.67 -18.12
CA THR A 227 -22.02 4.84 -19.24
C THR A 227 -22.26 3.49 -19.87
N LEU A 228 -23.51 3.02 -19.83
CA LEU A 228 -23.93 1.83 -20.60
C LEU A 228 -24.18 2.25 -22.04
N VAL A 229 -23.37 1.74 -22.95
CA VAL A 229 -23.57 1.96 -24.37
C VAL A 229 -24.62 0.98 -24.87
N ASP A 230 -25.81 1.49 -25.13
CA ASP A 230 -26.92 0.73 -25.70
C ASP A 230 -26.58 0.37 -27.15
N LYS A 231 -26.42 -0.92 -27.44
CA LYS A 231 -26.07 -1.41 -28.78
C LYS A 231 -27.20 -1.25 -29.78
N ASP A 232 -28.43 -1.00 -29.30
CA ASP A 232 -29.63 -0.93 -30.14
C ASP A 232 -30.04 0.49 -30.55
N LYS A 233 -29.30 1.51 -30.09
CA LYS A 233 -29.44 2.88 -30.59
C LYS A 233 -28.42 3.11 -31.71
N LYS A 234 -28.81 2.70 -32.91
CA LYS A 234 -28.24 3.19 -34.16
C LYS A 234 -28.96 4.44 -34.62
#